data_6be0565a9d60ced9a8ca118f9a94a4ae
#
_entry.id   6be0565a9d60ced9a8ca118f9a94a4ae
#
_cell.length_a   1.000
_cell.length_b   1.000
_cell.length_c   1.000
_cell.angle_alpha   90.00
_cell.angle_beta   90.00
_cell.angle_gamma   90.00
#
_symmetry.space_group_name_H-M   'P 1'
#
loop_
_entity.id
_entity.type
_entity.pdbx_description
1 polymer ?
#
loop_
_entity_poly.entity_id
_entity_poly.type
_entity_poly.pdbx_seq_one_letter_code
_entity_poly.pdbx_strand_id
1 'polypeptide(L)'
;MKKIFTTILIMILTISLTGCSEQKVEKTDAIKFKEEYEKNNGVKNEKYNVVTRTLNIPEDNPMVYASAEEIIKKIDNKETFVVYFGFSDCPWCRSVIEELIHVAKDLKVEKVYYVDVKELRDVKELDDENNVITSKEGDKHYMDLLTKLDKVLADYTLTDKDGNEVSAGEKRIYAPNVVGVQNGEPTELETGESEKLTNPYDELTDEMRKETYNKLKCVFKCLEEKDTYTCKKNMC
;
A
#
# COMPACT_ATOMS: atom_id res chain seq x y z
N MET A 1 -82.29 8.42 42.33
CA MET A 1 -81.01 7.83 42.82
C MET A 1 -80.15 7.59 41.64
N LYS A 2 -79.28 8.52 41.29
CA LYS A 2 -78.36 8.42 40.12
C LYS A 2 -76.97 8.16 40.67
N LYS A 3 -76.39 7.00 40.33
CA LYS A 3 -75.01 6.66 40.65
C LYS A 3 -74.10 7.27 39.58
N ILE A 4 -73.24 8.19 40.01
CA ILE A 4 -72.20 8.76 39.16
C ILE A 4 -70.99 7.83 39.20
N PHE A 5 -70.63 7.22 38.05
CA PHE A 5 -69.42 6.48 37.87
C PHE A 5 -68.30 7.47 37.44
N THR A 6 -67.34 7.69 38.36
CA THR A 6 -66.17 8.47 38.08
C THR A 6 -65.11 7.54 37.44
N THR A 7 -64.88 7.68 36.17
CA THR A 7 -63.82 6.93 35.45
C THR A 7 -62.51 7.72 35.61
N ILE A 8 -61.60 7.13 36.34
CA ILE A 8 -60.22 7.67 36.45
C ILE A 8 -59.43 7.17 35.22
N LEU A 9 -59.10 8.10 34.34
CA LEU A 9 -58.23 7.85 33.18
C LEU A 9 -56.77 7.94 33.65
N ILE A 10 -56.13 6.77 33.84
CA ILE A 10 -54.70 6.68 34.11
C ILE A 10 -53.95 6.84 32.81
N MET A 11 -53.36 7.99 32.61
CA MET A 11 -52.50 8.31 31.49
C MET A 11 -51.09 7.69 31.74
N ILE A 12 -50.84 6.52 31.19
CA ILE A 12 -49.53 5.89 31.26
C ILE A 12 -48.59 6.63 30.28
N LEU A 13 -47.72 7.46 30.83
CA LEU A 13 -46.66 8.15 30.09
C LEU A 13 -45.56 7.12 29.81
N THR A 14 -45.60 6.48 28.64
CA THR A 14 -44.51 5.66 28.16
C THR A 14 -43.36 6.53 27.73
N ILE A 15 -42.38 6.69 28.62
CA ILE A 15 -41.08 7.29 28.25
C ILE A 15 -40.37 6.33 27.34
N SER A 16 -40.44 6.57 26.02
CA SER A 16 -39.63 5.92 25.04
C SER A 16 -38.17 6.36 25.22
N LEU A 17 -37.39 5.57 25.93
CA LEU A 17 -35.92 5.66 25.92
C LEU A 17 -35.47 5.32 24.50
N THR A 18 -35.42 6.31 23.62
CA THR A 18 -34.63 6.22 22.39
C THR A 18 -33.15 6.13 22.80
N GLY A 19 -32.68 4.91 23.00
CA GLY A 19 -31.26 4.66 23.07
C GLY A 19 -30.64 5.15 21.76
N CYS A 20 -29.88 6.24 21.79
CA CYS A 20 -28.94 6.55 20.76
C CYS A 20 -27.96 5.38 20.69
N SER A 21 -28.20 4.41 19.80
CA SER A 21 -27.16 3.53 19.36
C SER A 21 -26.20 4.42 18.59
N GLU A 22 -25.02 4.72 19.14
CA GLU A 22 -23.90 5.25 18.36
C GLU A 22 -23.69 4.28 17.21
N GLN A 23 -24.18 4.63 16.02
CA GLN A 23 -23.78 3.94 14.81
C GLN A 23 -22.28 4.19 14.70
N LYS A 24 -21.50 3.15 14.97
CA LYS A 24 -20.06 3.15 14.75
C LYS A 24 -19.87 3.37 13.25
N VAL A 25 -19.62 4.62 12.85
CA VAL A 25 -19.32 4.96 11.45
C VAL A 25 -18.08 4.15 11.07
N GLU A 26 -18.26 3.23 10.13
CA GLU A 26 -17.15 2.41 9.67
C GLU A 26 -16.13 3.33 8.97
N LYS A 27 -14.87 3.27 9.41
CA LYS A 27 -13.81 4.09 8.83
C LYS A 27 -13.58 3.69 7.37
N THR A 28 -13.43 4.68 6.51
CA THR A 28 -13.02 4.46 5.12
C THR A 28 -11.62 3.86 5.05
N ASP A 29 -11.27 3.23 3.95
CA ASP A 29 -9.91 2.69 3.75
C ASP A 29 -8.85 3.78 3.81
N ALA A 30 -9.14 4.97 3.29
CA ALA A 30 -8.27 6.14 3.40
C ALA A 30 -7.92 6.49 4.86
N ILE A 31 -8.92 6.50 5.76
CA ILE A 31 -8.71 6.77 7.19
C ILE A 31 -7.94 5.62 7.85
N LYS A 32 -8.27 4.35 7.53
CA LYS A 32 -7.56 3.19 8.06
C LYS A 32 -6.09 3.22 7.64
N PHE A 33 -5.80 3.52 6.37
CA PHE A 33 -4.46 3.62 5.82
C PHE A 33 -3.64 4.73 6.51
N LYS A 34 -4.23 5.92 6.67
CA LYS A 34 -3.62 7.02 7.42
C LYS A 34 -3.23 6.57 8.83
N GLU A 35 -4.19 6.03 9.59
CA GLU A 35 -3.95 5.59 10.97
C GLU A 35 -2.90 4.47 11.05
N GLU A 36 -2.90 3.53 10.11
CA GLU A 36 -1.92 2.45 10.05
C GLU A 36 -0.50 2.97 9.84
N TYR A 37 -0.32 3.91 8.93
CA TYR A 37 1.02 4.47 8.67
C TYR A 37 1.45 5.43 9.77
N GLU A 38 0.56 6.33 10.22
CA GLU A 38 0.91 7.36 11.19
C GLU A 38 1.13 6.83 12.62
N LYS A 39 0.57 5.65 12.97
CA LYS A 39 0.87 5.00 14.27
C LYS A 39 2.37 4.73 14.49
N ASN A 40 3.13 4.64 13.39
CA ASN A 40 4.58 4.43 13.43
C ASN A 40 5.39 5.73 13.42
N ASN A 41 4.74 6.90 13.42
CA ASN A 41 5.41 8.21 13.46
C ASN A 41 6.25 8.37 14.72
N GLY A 42 7.52 8.69 14.56
CA GLY A 42 8.42 8.96 15.68
C GLY A 42 8.76 7.73 16.54
N VAL A 43 8.37 6.53 16.15
CA VAL A 43 8.71 5.30 16.86
C VAL A 43 10.20 5.05 16.75
N LYS A 44 10.86 4.85 17.90
CA LYS A 44 12.28 4.54 17.96
C LYS A 44 12.53 3.06 17.65
N ASN A 45 13.40 2.81 16.69
CA ASN A 45 13.93 1.47 16.43
C ASN A 45 15.21 1.29 17.25
N GLU A 46 15.12 0.59 18.38
CA GLU A 46 16.23 0.41 19.31
C GLU A 46 17.40 -0.39 18.69
N LYS A 47 17.11 -1.33 17.78
CA LYS A 47 18.13 -2.16 17.12
C LYS A 47 19.10 -1.32 16.28
N TYR A 48 18.58 -0.30 15.60
CA TYR A 48 19.38 0.55 14.71
C TYR A 48 19.61 1.96 15.27
N ASN A 49 19.07 2.24 16.48
CA ASN A 49 19.12 3.56 17.12
C ASN A 49 18.64 4.70 16.20
N VAL A 50 17.58 4.47 15.45
CA VAL A 50 16.98 5.43 14.53
C VAL A 50 15.53 5.69 14.90
N VAL A 51 14.99 6.83 14.43
CA VAL A 51 13.58 7.21 14.63
C VAL A 51 12.85 7.09 13.29
N THR A 52 11.71 6.44 13.33
CA THR A 52 10.84 6.29 12.15
C THR A 52 10.33 7.64 11.69
N ARG A 53 10.45 7.91 10.37
CA ARG A 53 9.99 9.15 9.72
C ARG A 53 8.55 9.46 10.08
N THR A 54 8.28 10.72 10.40
CA THR A 54 6.92 11.23 10.59
C THR A 54 6.29 11.50 9.23
N LEU A 55 5.06 11.01 9.04
CA LEU A 55 4.23 11.22 7.86
C LEU A 55 3.01 12.05 8.23
N ASN A 56 2.48 12.80 7.26
CA ASN A 56 1.22 13.51 7.37
C ASN A 56 0.31 13.11 6.20
N ILE A 57 -0.43 12.04 6.37
CA ILE A 57 -1.29 11.48 5.32
C ILE A 57 -2.66 12.15 5.37
N PRO A 58 -3.17 12.71 4.25
CA PRO A 58 -4.50 13.30 4.21
C PRO A 58 -5.60 12.24 4.42
N GLU A 59 -6.71 12.63 5.05
CA GLU A 59 -7.85 11.73 5.28
C GLU A 59 -8.59 11.35 3.99
N ASP A 60 -8.48 12.19 2.96
CA ASP A 60 -9.02 12.00 1.62
C ASP A 60 -7.99 11.39 0.64
N ASN A 61 -7.01 10.61 1.14
CA ASN A 61 -6.06 9.91 0.29
C ASN A 61 -6.74 8.82 -0.56
N PRO A 62 -6.17 8.46 -1.72
CA PRO A 62 -6.79 7.53 -2.66
C PRO A 62 -6.54 6.04 -2.33
N MET A 63 -5.95 5.72 -1.18
CA MET A 63 -5.55 4.35 -0.86
C MET A 63 -6.75 3.46 -0.52
N VAL A 64 -6.82 2.29 -1.16
CA VAL A 64 -7.87 1.29 -0.98
C VAL A 64 -7.22 -0.06 -0.70
N TYR A 65 -7.56 -0.68 0.42
CA TYR A 65 -7.03 -2.01 0.74
C TYR A 65 -7.48 -3.06 -0.27
N ALA A 66 -6.56 -3.92 -0.65
CA ALA A 66 -6.84 -5.08 -1.47
C ALA A 66 -5.98 -6.27 -1.03
N SER A 67 -6.54 -7.47 -1.13
CA SER A 67 -5.79 -8.71 -0.97
C SER A 67 -5.04 -9.06 -2.27
N ALA A 68 -4.04 -9.92 -2.17
CA ALA A 68 -3.34 -10.47 -3.32
C ALA A 68 -4.31 -11.17 -4.30
N GLU A 69 -5.31 -11.91 -3.77
CA GLU A 69 -6.34 -12.56 -4.57
C GLU A 69 -7.21 -11.56 -5.36
N GLU A 70 -7.57 -10.42 -4.74
CA GLU A 70 -8.34 -9.37 -5.43
C GLU A 70 -7.55 -8.73 -6.57
N ILE A 71 -6.25 -8.49 -6.38
CA ILE A 71 -5.38 -7.97 -7.46
C ILE A 71 -5.28 -8.98 -8.61
N ILE A 72 -5.11 -10.27 -8.32
CA ILE A 72 -5.11 -11.33 -9.34
C ILE A 72 -6.43 -11.32 -10.14
N LYS A 73 -7.57 -11.25 -9.45
CA LYS A 73 -8.89 -11.18 -10.11
C LYS A 73 -9.02 -9.95 -11.03
N LYS A 74 -8.50 -8.80 -10.61
CA LYS A 74 -8.49 -7.58 -11.43
C LYS A 74 -7.64 -7.74 -12.69
N ILE A 75 -6.47 -8.37 -12.56
CA ILE A 75 -5.60 -8.72 -13.70
C ILE A 75 -6.33 -9.66 -14.66
N ASP A 76 -6.94 -10.73 -14.15
CA ASP A 76 -7.67 -11.72 -14.95
C ASP A 76 -8.90 -11.12 -15.64
N ASN A 77 -9.56 -10.16 -15.00
CA ASN A 77 -10.68 -9.39 -15.55
C ASN A 77 -10.24 -8.30 -16.55
N LYS A 78 -8.93 -8.17 -16.81
CA LYS A 78 -8.38 -7.15 -17.72
C LYS A 78 -8.69 -5.72 -17.28
N GLU A 79 -8.72 -5.47 -15.98
CA GLU A 79 -8.91 -4.12 -15.44
C GLU A 79 -7.63 -3.28 -15.64
N THR A 80 -7.81 -1.95 -15.63
CA THR A 80 -6.71 -0.96 -15.64
C THR A 80 -6.66 -0.26 -14.30
N PHE A 81 -5.52 -0.30 -13.62
CA PHE A 81 -5.37 0.24 -12.26
C PHE A 81 -3.90 0.43 -11.87
N VAL A 82 -3.69 1.11 -10.74
CA VAL A 82 -2.39 1.19 -10.06
C VAL A 82 -2.48 0.44 -8.73
N VAL A 83 -1.46 -0.34 -8.41
CA VAL A 83 -1.32 -1.05 -7.14
C VAL A 83 0.01 -0.71 -6.47
N TYR A 84 -0.04 -0.48 -5.17
CA TYR A 84 1.09 -0.26 -4.30
C TYR A 84 1.28 -1.47 -3.36
N PHE A 85 2.46 -2.06 -3.39
CA PHE A 85 2.92 -3.12 -2.51
C PHE A 85 3.89 -2.54 -1.49
N GLY A 86 3.55 -2.65 -0.22
CA GLY A 86 4.34 -2.06 0.86
C GLY A 86 3.84 -2.49 2.23
N PHE A 87 4.31 -1.84 3.28
CA PHE A 87 3.81 -1.99 4.65
C PHE A 87 4.22 -0.79 5.51
N SER A 88 3.47 -0.53 6.56
CA SER A 88 3.49 0.75 7.28
C SER A 88 4.76 1.02 8.11
N ASP A 89 5.48 -0.02 8.54
CA ASP A 89 6.74 0.08 9.29
C ASP A 89 8.00 -0.09 8.41
N CYS A 90 7.84 -0.25 7.08
CA CYS A 90 8.94 -0.26 6.13
C CYS A 90 9.52 1.15 5.95
N PRO A 91 10.80 1.40 6.28
CA PRO A 91 11.36 2.74 6.20
C PRO A 91 11.45 3.28 4.77
N TRP A 92 11.72 2.43 3.78
CA TRP A 92 11.70 2.77 2.36
C TRP A 92 10.29 3.10 1.86
N CYS A 93 9.27 2.33 2.28
CA CYS A 93 7.88 2.63 1.99
C CYS A 93 7.48 4.02 2.49
N ARG A 94 7.95 4.37 3.68
CA ARG A 94 7.69 5.67 4.31
C ARG A 94 8.39 6.84 3.60
N SER A 95 9.45 6.59 2.83
CA SER A 95 10.10 7.65 2.06
C SER A 95 9.37 8.01 0.77
N VAL A 96 8.44 7.17 0.30
CA VAL A 96 7.76 7.36 -1.00
C VAL A 96 6.26 7.63 -0.89
N ILE A 97 5.63 7.24 0.22
CA ILE A 97 4.16 7.18 0.29
C ILE A 97 3.47 8.56 0.19
N GLU A 98 4.04 9.63 0.75
CA GLU A 98 3.48 10.98 0.64
C GLU A 98 3.48 11.43 -0.82
N GLU A 99 4.57 11.17 -1.56
CA GLU A 99 4.65 11.55 -2.98
C GLU A 99 3.77 10.66 -3.87
N LEU A 100 3.57 9.38 -3.52
CA LEU A 100 2.61 8.52 -4.20
C LEU A 100 1.18 9.09 -4.11
N ILE A 101 0.78 9.48 -2.91
CA ILE A 101 -0.53 10.12 -2.67
C ILE A 101 -0.63 11.45 -3.42
N HIS A 102 0.44 12.24 -3.40
CA HIS A 102 0.51 13.52 -4.10
C HIS A 102 0.31 13.35 -5.61
N VAL A 103 1.06 12.44 -6.25
CA VAL A 103 0.90 12.12 -7.68
C VAL A 103 -0.53 11.69 -8.00
N ALA A 104 -1.11 10.78 -7.21
CA ALA A 104 -2.46 10.29 -7.44
C ALA A 104 -3.51 11.42 -7.35
N LYS A 105 -3.37 12.31 -6.36
CA LYS A 105 -4.27 13.47 -6.21
C LYS A 105 -4.12 14.48 -7.34
N ASP A 106 -2.91 14.80 -7.76
CA ASP A 106 -2.64 15.71 -8.88
C ASP A 106 -3.23 15.19 -10.20
N LEU A 107 -3.15 13.88 -10.42
CA LEU A 107 -3.71 13.20 -11.58
C LEU A 107 -5.19 12.85 -11.43
N LYS A 108 -5.82 13.21 -10.29
CA LYS A 108 -7.24 12.93 -9.96
C LYS A 108 -7.57 11.44 -10.02
N VAL A 109 -6.63 10.60 -9.62
CA VAL A 109 -6.83 9.16 -9.50
C VAL A 109 -7.54 8.88 -8.18
N GLU A 110 -8.75 8.35 -8.27
CA GLU A 110 -9.61 8.12 -7.10
C GLU A 110 -9.19 6.92 -6.28
N LYS A 111 -8.48 5.94 -6.89
CA LYS A 111 -8.10 4.68 -6.23
C LYS A 111 -6.70 4.24 -6.61
N VAL A 112 -5.90 3.99 -5.59
CA VAL A 112 -4.64 3.25 -5.66
C VAL A 112 -4.80 2.05 -4.74
N TYR A 113 -4.74 0.84 -5.28
CA TYR A 113 -4.88 -0.37 -4.47
C TYR A 113 -3.63 -0.57 -3.61
N TYR A 114 -3.82 -0.89 -2.33
CA TYR A 114 -2.74 -1.16 -1.39
C TYR A 114 -2.79 -2.61 -0.93
N VAL A 115 -1.69 -3.31 -1.09
CA VAL A 115 -1.49 -4.68 -0.59
C VAL A 115 -0.35 -4.65 0.42
N ASP A 116 -0.65 -4.95 1.69
CA ASP A 116 0.39 -5.22 2.70
C ASP A 116 1.03 -6.58 2.39
N VAL A 117 2.32 -6.53 2.00
CA VAL A 117 3.08 -7.73 1.62
C VAL A 117 3.96 -8.26 2.73
N LYS A 118 3.96 -7.65 3.91
CA LYS A 118 4.90 -7.99 4.99
C LYS A 118 4.83 -9.46 5.35
N GLU A 119 3.62 -9.96 5.62
CA GLU A 119 3.42 -11.36 6.02
C GLU A 119 3.18 -12.31 4.84
N LEU A 120 2.88 -11.78 3.65
CA LEU A 120 2.60 -12.60 2.48
C LEU A 120 3.86 -13.14 1.81
N ARG A 121 4.98 -12.40 1.91
CA ARG A 121 6.23 -12.75 1.23
C ARG A 121 6.88 -13.98 1.85
N ASP A 122 7.51 -14.78 0.99
CA ASP A 122 8.53 -15.74 1.38
C ASP A 122 9.74 -15.05 2.03
N VAL A 123 10.54 -15.81 2.74
CA VAL A 123 11.84 -15.38 3.24
C VAL A 123 12.89 -16.39 2.81
N LYS A 124 13.89 -15.90 2.09
CA LYS A 124 15.06 -16.70 1.71
C LYS A 124 16.30 -16.15 2.40
N GLU A 125 17.19 -17.04 2.73
CA GLU A 125 18.46 -16.77 3.42
C GLU A 125 19.57 -17.54 2.75
N LEU A 126 20.83 -17.17 3.01
CA LEU A 126 21.99 -17.94 2.60
C LEU A 126 22.47 -18.79 3.77
N ASP A 127 22.74 -20.05 3.52
CA ASP A 127 23.45 -20.91 4.47
C ASP A 127 24.95 -20.55 4.54
N ASP A 128 25.71 -21.30 5.35
CA ASP A 128 27.15 -21.06 5.51
C ASP A 128 27.99 -21.29 4.25
N GLU A 129 27.43 -22.01 3.26
CA GLU A 129 28.05 -22.35 1.98
C GLU A 129 27.52 -21.45 0.84
N ASN A 130 26.74 -20.40 1.17
CA ASN A 130 26.06 -19.49 0.24
C ASN A 130 25.00 -20.16 -0.63
N ASN A 131 24.44 -21.30 -0.22
CA ASN A 131 23.24 -21.84 -0.88
C ASN A 131 21.99 -21.12 -0.41
N VAL A 132 21.06 -20.88 -1.34
CA VAL A 132 19.78 -20.25 -1.03
C VAL A 132 18.85 -21.27 -0.36
N ILE A 133 18.40 -20.94 0.84
CA ILE A 133 17.41 -21.71 1.59
C ILE A 133 16.14 -20.89 1.82
N THR A 134 14.97 -21.52 1.83
CA THR A 134 13.69 -20.86 2.16
C THR A 134 13.41 -21.07 3.63
N SER A 135 13.49 -19.99 4.44
CA SER A 135 13.21 -20.01 5.88
C SER A 135 11.73 -19.76 6.20
N LYS A 136 10.98 -19.15 5.28
CA LYS A 136 9.52 -18.97 5.35
C LYS A 136 8.94 -19.11 3.94
N GLU A 137 7.94 -19.95 3.77
CA GLU A 137 7.18 -20.04 2.52
C GLU A 137 6.28 -18.82 2.34
N GLY A 138 6.11 -18.39 1.09
CA GLY A 138 5.20 -17.32 0.74
C GLY A 138 3.73 -17.76 0.76
N ASP A 139 2.82 -16.82 0.96
CA ASP A 139 1.39 -17.06 0.76
C ASP A 139 1.12 -17.48 -0.70
N LYS A 140 0.16 -18.40 -0.89
CA LYS A 140 -0.16 -18.91 -2.24
C LYS A 140 -0.49 -17.79 -3.23
N HIS A 141 -1.32 -16.83 -2.83
CA HIS A 141 -1.72 -15.75 -3.74
C HIS A 141 -0.58 -14.75 -3.97
N TYR A 142 0.35 -14.60 -3.02
CA TYR A 142 1.59 -13.86 -3.27
C TYR A 142 2.44 -14.54 -4.36
N MET A 143 2.61 -15.85 -4.31
CA MET A 143 3.34 -16.61 -5.33
C MET A 143 2.64 -16.55 -6.71
N ASP A 144 1.30 -16.59 -6.71
CA ASP A 144 0.51 -16.39 -7.94
C ASP A 144 0.70 -14.95 -8.50
N LEU A 145 0.79 -13.92 -7.63
CA LEU A 145 1.10 -12.54 -8.04
C LEU A 145 2.48 -12.40 -8.68
N LEU A 146 3.51 -13.08 -8.15
CA LEU A 146 4.84 -13.08 -8.79
C LEU A 146 4.75 -13.52 -10.24
N THR A 147 3.95 -14.56 -10.52
CA THR A 147 3.72 -15.06 -11.87
C THR A 147 2.99 -14.05 -12.76
N LYS A 148 1.95 -13.37 -12.21
CA LYS A 148 1.16 -12.37 -12.96
C LYS A 148 1.96 -11.10 -13.28
N LEU A 149 2.88 -10.73 -12.41
CA LEU A 149 3.67 -9.51 -12.51
C LEU A 149 5.09 -9.75 -13.03
N ASP A 150 5.46 -10.98 -13.38
CA ASP A 150 6.83 -11.40 -13.74
C ASP A 150 7.52 -10.45 -14.72
N LYS A 151 6.78 -9.95 -15.71
CA LYS A 151 7.31 -9.07 -16.78
C LYS A 151 7.97 -7.79 -16.25
N VAL A 152 7.52 -7.28 -15.10
CA VAL A 152 8.00 -6.00 -14.53
C VAL A 152 8.78 -6.16 -13.24
N LEU A 153 8.72 -7.35 -12.59
CA LEU A 153 9.42 -7.58 -11.33
C LEU A 153 10.93 -7.71 -11.52
N ALA A 154 11.66 -7.25 -10.51
CA ALA A 154 13.11 -7.46 -10.39
C ALA A 154 13.43 -8.86 -9.85
N ASP A 155 14.64 -9.33 -10.13
CA ASP A 155 15.16 -10.57 -9.58
C ASP A 155 15.30 -10.47 -8.04
N TYR A 156 15.03 -11.57 -7.34
CA TYR A 156 15.28 -11.68 -5.93
C TYR A 156 16.75 -11.96 -5.69
N THR A 157 17.47 -11.00 -5.13
CA THR A 157 18.89 -11.13 -4.78
C THR A 157 19.05 -11.10 -3.25
N LEU A 158 20.01 -11.89 -2.78
CA LEU A 158 20.51 -11.91 -1.40
C LEU A 158 21.94 -11.40 -1.40
N THR A 159 22.43 -10.97 -0.26
CA THR A 159 23.82 -10.49 -0.12
C THR A 159 24.59 -11.47 0.74
N ASP A 160 25.70 -11.99 0.26
CA ASP A 160 26.58 -12.86 1.01
C ASP A 160 27.43 -12.11 2.06
N LYS A 161 28.25 -12.83 2.82
CA LYS A 161 29.09 -12.27 3.88
C LYS A 161 30.19 -11.32 3.35
N ASP A 162 30.52 -11.45 2.05
CA ASP A 162 31.54 -10.65 1.37
C ASP A 162 30.93 -9.43 0.64
N GLY A 163 29.61 -9.29 0.67
CA GLY A 163 28.87 -8.20 0.01
C GLY A 163 28.52 -8.49 -1.46
N ASN A 164 28.67 -9.72 -1.94
CA ASN A 164 28.30 -10.08 -3.30
C ASN A 164 26.82 -10.43 -3.38
N GLU A 165 26.21 -10.13 -4.54
CA GLU A 165 24.83 -10.53 -4.81
C GLU A 165 24.75 -12.00 -5.22
N VAL A 166 23.81 -12.72 -4.61
CA VAL A 166 23.46 -14.11 -4.89
C VAL A 166 22.02 -14.15 -5.33
N SER A 167 21.76 -14.65 -6.57
CA SER A 167 20.41 -14.78 -7.08
C SER A 167 19.64 -15.88 -6.33
N ALA A 168 18.41 -15.56 -5.92
CA ALA A 168 17.50 -16.55 -5.35
C ALA A 168 16.83 -17.44 -6.42
N GLY A 169 17.10 -17.20 -7.72
CA GLY A 169 16.55 -17.97 -8.83
C GLY A 169 15.10 -17.64 -9.18
N GLU A 170 14.54 -16.59 -8.59
CA GLU A 170 13.15 -16.14 -8.81
C GLU A 170 13.05 -14.61 -8.70
N LYS A 171 11.89 -14.07 -9.04
CA LYS A 171 11.58 -12.64 -8.90
C LYS A 171 10.87 -12.34 -7.60
N ARG A 172 10.84 -11.05 -7.23
CA ARG A 172 10.27 -10.59 -5.95
C ARG A 172 9.48 -9.30 -6.10
N ILE A 173 8.38 -9.21 -5.36
CA ILE A 173 7.74 -7.94 -5.05
C ILE A 173 8.48 -7.33 -3.86
N TYR A 174 9.30 -6.31 -4.13
CA TYR A 174 9.95 -5.54 -3.07
C TYR A 174 8.97 -4.55 -2.43
N ALA A 175 9.35 -3.97 -1.32
CA ALA A 175 8.59 -2.94 -0.64
C ALA A 175 9.48 -1.71 -0.40
N PRO A 176 9.16 -0.57 -1.07
CA PRO A 176 7.99 -0.32 -1.91
C PRO A 176 8.10 -0.85 -3.34
N ASN A 177 6.98 -1.27 -3.94
CA ASN A 177 6.80 -1.39 -5.37
C ASN A 177 5.44 -0.78 -5.75
N VAL A 178 5.42 0.09 -6.75
CA VAL A 178 4.20 0.63 -7.34
C VAL A 178 4.11 0.12 -8.77
N VAL A 179 3.00 -0.54 -9.11
CA VAL A 179 2.83 -1.19 -10.41
C VAL A 179 1.62 -0.62 -11.13
N GLY A 180 1.82 -0.21 -12.37
CA GLY A 180 0.76 0.12 -13.32
C GLY A 180 0.30 -1.12 -14.07
N VAL A 181 -1.00 -1.35 -14.12
CA VAL A 181 -1.62 -2.43 -14.88
C VAL A 181 -2.59 -1.83 -15.88
N GLN A 182 -2.46 -2.18 -17.16
CA GLN A 182 -3.34 -1.73 -18.23
C GLN A 182 -3.98 -2.93 -18.94
N ASN A 183 -5.31 -3.00 -18.93
CA ASN A 183 -6.05 -4.12 -19.53
C ASN A 183 -5.57 -5.51 -19.03
N GLY A 184 -5.24 -5.61 -17.73
CA GLY A 184 -4.73 -6.83 -17.10
C GLY A 184 -3.25 -7.12 -17.37
N GLU A 185 -2.53 -6.24 -18.07
CA GLU A 185 -1.11 -6.42 -18.34
C GLU A 185 -0.29 -5.45 -17.47
N PRO A 186 0.72 -5.92 -16.71
CA PRO A 186 1.63 -5.04 -16.01
C PRO A 186 2.49 -4.27 -17.01
N THR A 187 2.54 -2.93 -16.86
CA THR A 187 3.18 -2.04 -17.83
C THR A 187 4.43 -1.38 -17.31
N GLU A 188 4.41 -0.94 -16.06
CA GLU A 188 5.50 -0.20 -15.42
C GLU A 188 5.57 -0.56 -13.94
N LEU A 189 6.78 -0.59 -13.39
CA LEU A 189 7.05 -0.75 -11.97
C LEU A 189 8.07 0.28 -11.53
N GLU A 190 7.78 0.97 -10.42
CA GLU A 190 8.72 1.88 -9.77
C GLU A 190 8.75 1.61 -8.26
N THR A 191 9.94 1.70 -7.66
CA THR A 191 10.07 1.80 -6.20
C THR A 191 9.75 3.22 -5.74
N GLY A 192 9.98 4.19 -6.59
CA GLY A 192 9.82 5.61 -6.31
C GLY A 192 10.92 6.20 -5.43
N GLU A 193 11.86 5.41 -4.96
CA GLU A 193 12.95 5.86 -4.12
C GLU A 193 13.89 6.80 -4.89
N SER A 194 14.30 7.90 -4.24
CA SER A 194 15.33 8.79 -4.80
C SER A 194 16.70 8.09 -4.76
N GLU A 195 17.46 8.18 -5.85
CA GLU A 195 18.83 7.65 -5.92
C GLU A 195 19.79 8.35 -4.95
N LYS A 196 19.43 9.54 -4.48
CA LYS A 196 20.20 10.32 -3.51
C LYS A 196 19.95 9.90 -2.07
N LEU A 197 18.86 9.12 -1.82
CA LEU A 197 18.52 8.65 -0.49
C LEU A 197 19.24 7.33 -0.22
N THR A 198 20.36 7.38 0.48
CA THR A 198 21.17 6.21 0.85
C THR A 198 20.74 5.56 2.16
N ASN A 199 20.05 6.30 3.01
CA ASN A 199 19.49 5.80 4.27
C ASN A 199 18.02 6.23 4.39
N PRO A 200 17.07 5.28 4.49
CA PRO A 200 15.63 5.59 4.45
C PRO A 200 15.11 6.37 5.65
N TYR A 201 15.93 6.53 6.69
CA TYR A 201 15.61 7.32 7.88
C TYR A 201 16.01 8.79 7.76
N ASP A 202 16.86 9.15 6.78
CA ASP A 202 17.31 10.52 6.57
C ASP A 202 16.17 11.42 6.07
N GLU A 203 16.26 12.73 6.35
CA GLU A 203 15.30 13.71 5.86
C GLU A 203 15.30 13.80 4.33
N LEU A 204 14.11 13.88 3.76
CA LEU A 204 13.95 14.06 2.32
C LEU A 204 14.08 15.54 1.94
N THR A 205 15.02 15.83 1.04
CA THR A 205 15.12 17.15 0.43
C THR A 205 14.02 17.35 -0.61
N ASP A 206 13.73 18.61 -0.99
CA ASP A 206 12.77 18.93 -2.06
C ASP A 206 13.18 18.28 -3.39
N GLU A 207 14.48 18.15 -3.64
CA GLU A 207 14.99 17.50 -4.84
C GLU A 207 14.68 15.99 -4.85
N MET A 208 14.89 15.31 -3.71
CA MET A 208 14.53 13.89 -3.55
C MET A 208 13.02 13.67 -3.70
N ARG A 209 12.20 14.52 -3.08
CA ARG A 209 10.73 14.46 -3.23
C ARG A 209 10.30 14.64 -4.68
N LYS A 210 10.89 15.60 -5.39
CA LYS A 210 10.62 15.83 -6.81
C LYS A 210 11.03 14.64 -7.68
N GLU A 211 12.16 14.02 -7.40
CA GLU A 211 12.62 12.82 -8.09
C GLU A 211 11.62 11.67 -7.88
N THR A 212 11.26 11.38 -6.63
CA THR A 212 10.24 10.39 -6.23
C THR A 212 8.91 10.63 -6.95
N TYR A 213 8.42 11.88 -6.93
CA TYR A 213 7.19 12.27 -7.63
C TYR A 213 7.27 11.94 -9.13
N ASN A 214 8.36 12.31 -9.80
CA ASN A 214 8.52 12.09 -11.24
C ASN A 214 8.59 10.58 -11.58
N LYS A 215 9.34 9.79 -10.83
CA LYS A 215 9.39 8.33 -10.99
C LYS A 215 7.99 7.72 -10.85
N LEU A 216 7.31 8.01 -9.75
CA LEU A 216 5.98 7.47 -9.50
C LEU A 216 4.95 7.91 -10.55
N LYS A 217 5.02 9.15 -11.03
CA LYS A 217 4.13 9.64 -12.08
C LYS A 217 4.19 8.80 -13.36
N CYS A 218 5.32 8.19 -13.67
CA CYS A 218 5.46 7.32 -14.84
C CYS A 218 4.55 6.09 -14.76
N VAL A 219 4.37 5.53 -13.57
CA VAL A 219 3.48 4.38 -13.35
C VAL A 219 2.02 4.69 -13.69
N PHE A 220 1.57 5.92 -13.41
CA PHE A 220 0.19 6.33 -13.64
C PHE A 220 -0.16 6.55 -15.12
N LYS A 221 0.83 6.58 -16.02
CA LYS A 221 0.60 6.66 -17.46
C LYS A 221 -0.20 5.47 -18.01
N CYS A 222 -0.19 4.33 -17.30
CA CYS A 222 -1.02 3.18 -17.65
C CYS A 222 -2.53 3.50 -17.64
N LEU A 223 -2.95 4.53 -16.92
CA LEU A 223 -4.37 4.94 -16.80
C LEU A 223 -4.80 5.84 -17.98
N GLU A 224 -3.87 6.35 -18.80
CA GLU A 224 -4.18 7.16 -19.97
C GLU A 224 -4.67 6.27 -21.13
N GLU A 225 -5.72 6.70 -21.84
CA GLU A 225 -6.23 5.95 -23.00
C GLU A 225 -5.20 5.89 -24.12
N LYS A 226 -5.16 4.75 -24.82
CA LYS A 226 -4.12 4.35 -25.78
C LYS A 226 -4.00 5.20 -27.06
N ASP A 227 -4.53 6.41 -27.15
CA ASP A 227 -4.51 7.08 -28.45
C ASP A 227 -3.21 7.80 -28.85
N THR A 228 -2.19 7.96 -27.97
CA THR A 228 -0.98 8.73 -28.40
C THR A 228 0.38 8.41 -27.77
N TYR A 229 0.58 7.48 -26.84
CA TYR A 229 1.90 7.38 -26.20
C TYR A 229 2.52 5.97 -26.18
N THR A 230 3.39 5.70 -27.15
CA THR A 230 4.54 4.83 -26.86
C THR A 230 5.41 5.55 -25.84
N CYS A 231 5.44 5.05 -24.62
CA CYS A 231 6.35 5.53 -23.58
C CYS A 231 7.78 5.40 -24.11
N LYS A 232 8.35 6.51 -24.56
CA LYS A 232 9.79 6.55 -24.87
C LYS A 232 10.51 6.58 -23.54
N LYS A 233 11.31 5.55 -23.27
CA LYS A 233 12.18 5.33 -22.11
C LYS A 233 13.06 6.54 -21.71
N ASN A 234 13.01 7.64 -22.45
CA ASN A 234 13.83 8.83 -22.30
C ASN A 234 13.07 10.06 -21.72
N MET A 235 11.85 9.89 -21.19
CA MET A 235 11.06 10.98 -20.60
C MET A 235 10.55 10.67 -19.19
N CYS A 236 11.02 9.58 -18.60
CA CYS A 236 10.84 9.28 -17.18
C CYS A 236 12.18 9.32 -16.48
#